data_ac7db563966b8e72f153d6f04147f735
#
_entry.id   ac7db563966b8e72f153d6f04147f735
#
_cell.length_a   1.000
_cell.length_b   1.000
_cell.length_c   1.000
_cell.angle_alpha   90.00
_cell.angle_beta   90.00
_cell.angle_gamma   90.00
#
_symmetry.space_group_name_H-M   'P 1'
#
loop_
_entity.id
_entity.type
_entity.pdbx_description
1 polymer ?
#
loop_
_entity_poly.entity_id
_entity_poly.type
_entity_poly.pdbx_seq_one_letter_code
_entity_poly.pdbx_strand_id
1 'polypeptide(L)'
;MKKPAFIITIDTEGDNLWQNHRVIKTENARYLARFQALCERFGFKPVWLTNYEMAIEPVFIEFAKDVIARGQGEVGMHLHAWNSPPEHDLTGDDWRWQPYLIEFSDEIMREKVLFMTHLLEETFQTKMLSHRAGRWAFDRRYANLLIELGYQVDCSVTPRVNWRNAKGAPQGHGGTNYQHFPDHAYFIDTEDISRPGKSPLLEVPMSIQYKH
;
A
#
# COMPACT_ATOMS: atom_id res chain seq x y z
N MET A 1 -28.96 -9.64 -9.58
CA MET A 1 -27.64 -9.06 -9.92
C MET A 1 -27.01 -8.51 -8.65
N LYS A 2 -25.74 -8.86 -8.33
CA LYS A 2 -25.01 -8.21 -7.23
C LYS A 2 -24.79 -6.74 -7.62
N LYS A 3 -25.05 -5.81 -6.69
CA LYS A 3 -24.79 -4.38 -6.92
C LYS A 3 -23.27 -4.19 -7.06
N PRO A 4 -22.80 -3.38 -8.03
CA PRO A 4 -21.39 -3.04 -8.11
C PRO A 4 -20.95 -2.28 -6.84
N ALA A 5 -19.77 -2.58 -6.34
CA ALA A 5 -19.14 -1.84 -5.26
C ALA A 5 -18.17 -0.81 -5.87
N PHE A 6 -18.16 0.40 -5.32
CA PHE A 6 -17.16 1.43 -5.61
C PHE A 6 -16.34 1.66 -4.35
N ILE A 7 -15.04 1.39 -4.42
CA ILE A 7 -14.11 1.49 -3.30
C ILE A 7 -13.10 2.59 -3.63
N ILE A 8 -12.86 3.48 -2.68
CA ILE A 8 -11.86 4.55 -2.78
C ILE A 8 -10.68 4.16 -1.90
N THR A 9 -9.53 3.94 -2.50
CA THR A 9 -8.26 3.72 -1.80
C THR A 9 -7.27 4.81 -2.18
N ILE A 10 -6.55 5.36 -1.20
CA ILE A 10 -5.69 6.53 -1.37
C ILE A 10 -4.32 6.20 -0.85
N ASP A 11 -3.31 6.21 -1.72
CA ASP A 11 -1.92 6.17 -1.30
C ASP A 11 -1.60 7.49 -0.60
N THR A 12 -1.44 7.40 0.70
CA THR A 12 -1.29 8.55 1.58
C THR A 12 0.19 8.75 1.86
N GLU A 13 0.78 9.59 1.04
CA GLU A 13 2.23 9.82 0.94
C GLU A 13 2.54 11.30 1.13
N GLY A 14 3.80 11.62 1.44
CA GLY A 14 4.28 12.99 1.52
C GLY A 14 4.41 13.68 0.15
N ASP A 15 4.36 15.01 0.15
CA ASP A 15 4.28 15.85 -1.06
C ASP A 15 5.40 15.64 -2.07
N ASN A 16 6.61 15.32 -1.58
CA ASN A 16 7.81 15.26 -2.39
C ASN A 16 8.53 13.91 -2.35
N LEU A 17 7.84 12.84 -1.97
CA LEU A 17 8.41 11.49 -1.87
C LEU A 17 9.15 11.06 -3.14
N TRP A 18 8.64 11.44 -4.31
CA TRP A 18 9.16 11.07 -5.61
C TRP A 18 10.25 12.02 -6.19
N GLN A 19 10.67 13.03 -5.40
CA GLN A 19 11.62 14.05 -5.86
C GLN A 19 13.06 13.79 -5.40
N ASN A 20 13.39 12.59 -4.93
CA ASN A 20 14.70 12.19 -4.41
C ASN A 20 15.21 13.06 -3.24
N HIS A 21 14.32 13.60 -2.43
CA HIS A 21 14.66 14.33 -1.22
C HIS A 21 14.61 13.43 0.00
N ARG A 22 15.67 13.44 0.81
CA ARG A 22 15.72 12.69 2.07
C ARG A 22 14.78 13.27 3.16
N VAL A 23 14.40 14.53 3.01
CA VAL A 23 13.43 15.19 3.89
C VAL A 23 12.10 15.23 3.18
N ILE A 24 11.17 14.41 3.64
CA ILE A 24 9.81 14.36 3.09
C ILE A 24 8.95 15.42 3.75
N LYS A 25 8.21 16.17 2.94
CA LYS A 25 7.21 17.14 3.37
C LYS A 25 5.84 16.49 3.42
N THR A 26 5.03 16.90 4.38
CA THR A 26 3.69 16.36 4.64
C THR A 26 2.63 17.47 4.74
N GLU A 27 2.83 18.56 3.99
CA GLU A 27 1.91 19.70 4.01
C GLU A 27 0.52 19.32 3.47
N ASN A 28 0.45 18.33 2.57
CA ASN A 28 -0.79 17.77 2.03
C ASN A 28 -1.71 17.20 3.11
N ALA A 29 -1.19 16.77 4.26
CA ALA A 29 -1.98 16.26 5.38
C ALA A 29 -3.10 17.25 5.80
N ARG A 30 -2.85 18.55 5.69
CA ARG A 30 -3.80 19.61 6.05
C ARG A 30 -5.04 19.67 5.15
N TYR A 31 -4.99 19.06 3.96
CA TYR A 31 -6.06 19.14 2.96
C TYR A 31 -6.91 17.88 2.88
N LEU A 32 -6.50 16.77 3.52
CA LEU A 32 -7.17 15.47 3.44
C LEU A 32 -8.60 15.51 3.99
N ALA A 33 -8.82 16.28 5.06
CA ALA A 33 -10.16 16.46 5.64
C ALA A 33 -11.19 16.98 4.63
N ARG A 34 -10.76 17.79 3.66
CA ARG A 34 -11.64 18.30 2.60
C ARG A 34 -12.12 17.17 1.67
N PHE A 35 -11.21 16.25 1.32
CA PHE A 35 -11.58 15.10 0.50
C PHE A 35 -12.44 14.10 1.29
N GLN A 36 -12.10 13.86 2.55
CA GLN A 36 -12.91 13.04 3.45
C GLN A 36 -14.35 13.54 3.54
N ALA A 37 -14.55 14.84 3.77
CA ALA A 37 -15.87 15.44 3.83
C ALA A 37 -16.65 15.28 2.50
N LEU A 38 -15.97 15.34 1.35
CA LEU A 38 -16.59 15.06 0.06
C LEU A 38 -17.05 13.60 -0.03
N CYS A 39 -16.21 12.66 0.39
CA CYS A 39 -16.56 11.22 0.42
C CYS A 39 -17.78 10.97 1.30
N GLU A 40 -17.78 11.50 2.53
CA GLU A 40 -18.88 11.35 3.49
C GLU A 40 -20.20 11.91 2.95
N ARG A 41 -20.16 13.05 2.26
CA ARG A 41 -21.33 13.65 1.63
C ARG A 41 -22.04 12.70 0.64
N PHE A 42 -21.27 11.80 0.01
CA PHE A 42 -21.80 10.79 -0.92
C PHE A 42 -21.89 9.39 -0.32
N GLY A 43 -21.68 9.24 0.99
CA GLY A 43 -21.76 7.97 1.69
C GLY A 43 -20.57 7.03 1.45
N PHE A 44 -19.43 7.55 0.97
CA PHE A 44 -18.21 6.78 0.79
C PHE A 44 -17.33 6.80 2.03
N LYS A 45 -16.67 5.68 2.28
CA LYS A 45 -15.71 5.49 3.37
C LYS A 45 -14.35 5.13 2.76
N PRO A 46 -13.47 6.10 2.54
CA PRO A 46 -12.18 5.82 1.91
C PRO A 46 -11.25 5.01 2.81
N VAL A 47 -10.34 4.29 2.18
CA VAL A 47 -9.20 3.62 2.83
C VAL A 47 -7.96 4.47 2.62
N TRP A 48 -7.38 4.97 3.71
CA TRP A 48 -6.17 5.74 3.74
C TRP A 48 -4.97 4.80 3.89
N LEU A 49 -4.37 4.41 2.76
CA LEU A 49 -3.21 3.53 2.71
C LEU A 49 -1.96 4.34 3.03
N THR A 50 -1.47 4.21 4.23
CA THR A 50 -0.59 5.17 4.90
C THR A 50 0.87 4.73 4.82
N ASN A 51 1.73 5.60 4.29
CA ASN A 51 3.17 5.44 4.29
C ASN A 51 3.81 5.98 5.57
N TYR A 52 5.09 5.72 5.77
CA TYR A 52 5.83 6.00 7.01
C TYR A 52 5.76 7.47 7.43
N GLU A 53 6.08 8.40 6.54
CA GLU A 53 6.10 9.84 6.85
C GLU A 53 4.73 10.38 7.27
N MET A 54 3.66 9.81 6.73
CA MET A 54 2.30 10.17 7.13
C MET A 54 1.90 9.51 8.45
N ALA A 55 2.39 8.30 8.70
CA ALA A 55 2.14 7.59 9.96
C ALA A 55 2.70 8.33 11.20
N ILE A 56 3.69 9.20 11.01
CA ILE A 56 4.31 10.01 12.07
C ILE A 56 3.93 11.50 12.00
N GLU A 57 3.13 11.92 11.01
CA GLU A 57 2.69 13.32 10.85
C GLU A 57 1.53 13.64 11.79
N PRO A 58 1.70 14.56 12.76
CA PRO A 58 0.66 14.82 13.75
C PRO A 58 -0.69 15.25 13.19
N VAL A 59 -0.70 16.06 12.10
CA VAL A 59 -1.93 16.53 11.46
C VAL A 59 -2.69 15.36 10.83
N PHE A 60 -1.97 14.44 10.18
CA PHE A 60 -2.58 13.23 9.63
C PHE A 60 -3.07 12.28 10.72
N ILE A 61 -2.28 12.10 11.79
CA ILE A 61 -2.65 11.22 12.91
C ILE A 61 -3.97 11.68 13.56
N GLU A 62 -4.10 12.98 13.85
CA GLU A 62 -5.33 13.55 14.40
C GLU A 62 -6.52 13.34 13.46
N PHE A 63 -6.36 13.67 12.19
CA PHE A 63 -7.37 13.47 11.15
C PHE A 63 -7.81 12.01 11.04
N ALA A 64 -6.87 11.08 10.92
CA ALA A 64 -7.18 9.67 10.72
C ALA A 64 -7.83 9.03 11.96
N LYS A 65 -7.41 9.41 13.17
CA LYS A 65 -8.07 8.98 14.41
C LYS A 65 -9.53 9.43 14.49
N ASP A 66 -9.83 10.66 14.07
CA ASP A 66 -11.22 11.15 14.00
C ASP A 66 -12.04 10.32 12.99
N VAL A 67 -11.49 10.09 11.79
CA VAL A 67 -12.15 9.30 10.75
C VAL A 67 -12.47 7.89 11.23
N ILE A 68 -11.52 7.22 11.88
CA ILE A 68 -11.69 5.87 12.44
C ILE A 68 -12.76 5.89 13.55
N ALA A 69 -12.65 6.82 14.50
CA ALA A 69 -13.58 6.90 15.64
C ALA A 69 -15.03 7.13 15.22
N ARG A 70 -15.23 7.88 14.13
CA ARG A 70 -16.56 8.10 13.52
C ARG A 70 -17.01 6.97 12.60
N GLY A 71 -16.15 5.97 12.34
CA GLY A 71 -16.43 4.87 11.39
C GLY A 71 -16.65 5.35 9.96
N GLN A 72 -15.97 6.43 9.55
CA GLN A 72 -16.13 7.07 8.24
C GLN A 72 -15.00 6.75 7.26
N GLY A 73 -14.10 5.87 7.62
CA GLY A 73 -13.00 5.40 6.78
C GLY A 73 -12.15 4.39 7.52
N GLU A 74 -11.10 3.95 6.86
CA GLU A 74 -10.13 2.96 7.35
C GLU A 74 -8.71 3.47 7.11
N VAL A 75 -7.77 3.10 7.98
CA VAL A 75 -6.34 3.23 7.76
C VAL A 75 -5.77 1.86 7.40
N GLY A 76 -5.02 1.79 6.32
CA GLY A 76 -4.27 0.61 5.91
C GLY A 76 -2.79 0.92 5.74
N MET A 77 -1.99 -0.10 5.45
CA MET A 77 -0.55 0.06 5.25
C MET A 77 -0.21 0.30 3.77
N HIS A 78 0.66 1.29 3.54
CA HIS A 78 1.38 1.50 2.29
C HIS A 78 2.87 1.62 2.62
N LEU A 79 3.74 0.83 1.99
CA LEU A 79 5.13 0.77 2.37
C LEU A 79 6.05 0.94 1.16
N HIS A 80 6.90 1.98 1.20
CA HIS A 80 8.03 2.14 0.32
C HIS A 80 9.32 1.77 1.04
N ALA A 81 10.09 0.85 0.46
CA ALA A 81 11.24 0.27 1.14
C ALA A 81 12.37 1.26 1.44
N TRP A 82 12.54 2.28 0.60
CA TRP A 82 13.65 3.24 0.70
C TRP A 82 13.45 4.35 1.74
N ASN A 83 12.21 4.61 2.19
CA ASN A 83 11.94 5.66 3.17
C ASN A 83 11.31 5.15 4.47
N SER A 84 11.03 3.86 4.56
CA SER A 84 10.44 3.25 5.75
C SER A 84 11.49 2.52 6.58
N PRO A 85 11.57 2.76 7.91
CA PRO A 85 12.43 1.98 8.80
C PRO A 85 12.04 0.48 8.87
N PRO A 86 12.95 -0.38 9.39
CA PRO A 86 14.34 -0.08 9.67
C PRO A 86 15.13 0.21 8.38
N GLU A 87 16.15 1.07 8.47
CA GLU A 87 16.95 1.43 7.31
C GLU A 87 17.86 0.26 6.90
N HIS A 88 17.75 -0.13 5.64
CA HIS A 88 18.60 -1.12 5.00
C HIS A 88 18.93 -0.64 3.59
N ASP A 89 20.21 -0.44 3.32
CA ASP A 89 20.66 -0.02 2.01
C ASP A 89 20.81 -1.24 1.09
N LEU A 90 20.08 -1.23 -0.03
CA LEU A 90 20.19 -2.24 -1.07
C LEU A 90 21.16 -1.81 -2.18
N THR A 91 21.23 -0.51 -2.50
CA THR A 91 21.90 -0.01 -3.72
C THR A 91 23.03 0.98 -3.44
N GLY A 92 23.30 1.37 -2.21
CA GLY A 92 24.21 2.46 -1.82
C GLY A 92 23.61 3.86 -2.01
N ASP A 93 22.51 4.02 -2.72
CA ASP A 93 21.70 5.24 -2.78
C ASP A 93 20.23 4.87 -3.11
N ASP A 94 19.55 4.33 -2.11
CA ASP A 94 18.17 3.89 -2.27
C ASP A 94 17.19 5.05 -2.48
N TRP A 95 17.51 6.25 -2.07
CA TRP A 95 16.72 7.43 -2.38
C TRP A 95 16.69 7.77 -3.86
N ARG A 96 17.79 7.54 -4.54
CA ARG A 96 17.89 7.71 -5.99
C ARG A 96 17.20 6.60 -6.76
N TRP A 97 17.41 5.35 -6.34
CA TRP A 97 16.97 4.19 -7.10
C TRP A 97 15.58 3.71 -6.71
N GLN A 98 15.15 4.03 -5.50
CA GLN A 98 13.82 3.71 -4.96
C GLN A 98 13.49 2.21 -5.12
N PRO A 99 14.31 1.30 -4.56
CA PRO A 99 14.13 -0.13 -4.75
C PRO A 99 12.77 -0.61 -4.25
N TYR A 100 12.27 -1.63 -4.90
CA TYR A 100 11.04 -2.30 -4.47
C TYR A 100 11.28 -3.14 -3.22
N LEU A 101 10.28 -3.29 -2.36
CA LEU A 101 10.41 -4.16 -1.19
C LEU A 101 10.69 -5.61 -1.60
N ILE A 102 10.14 -6.07 -2.71
CA ILE A 102 10.37 -7.42 -3.25
C ILE A 102 11.81 -7.65 -3.77
N GLU A 103 12.66 -6.63 -3.83
CA GLU A 103 14.08 -6.75 -4.18
C GLU A 103 14.97 -7.05 -2.96
N PHE A 104 14.43 -6.88 -1.74
CA PHE A 104 15.12 -7.22 -0.48
C PHE A 104 14.98 -8.71 -0.12
N SER A 105 15.81 -9.17 0.82
CA SER A 105 15.69 -10.50 1.38
C SER A 105 14.39 -10.67 2.18
N ASP A 106 14.03 -11.92 2.46
CA ASP A 106 12.81 -12.22 3.23
C ASP A 106 12.90 -11.65 4.65
N GLU A 107 14.09 -11.64 5.25
CA GLU A 107 14.34 -11.11 6.59
C GLU A 107 14.10 -9.60 6.62
N ILE A 108 14.69 -8.85 5.68
CA ILE A 108 14.54 -7.39 5.60
C ILE A 108 13.11 -7.02 5.25
N MET A 109 12.48 -7.74 4.31
CA MET A 109 11.07 -7.55 4.00
C MET A 109 10.21 -7.70 5.27
N ARG A 110 10.43 -8.78 6.04
CA ARG A 110 9.72 -9.06 7.29
C ARG A 110 9.91 -7.95 8.31
N GLU A 111 11.16 -7.51 8.53
CA GLU A 111 11.47 -6.45 9.49
C GLU A 111 10.74 -5.15 9.16
N LYS A 112 10.76 -4.73 7.90
CA LYS A 112 10.09 -3.50 7.44
C LYS A 112 8.57 -3.59 7.56
N VAL A 113 7.98 -4.72 7.16
CA VAL A 113 6.52 -4.92 7.24
C VAL A 113 6.06 -4.98 8.69
N LEU A 114 6.79 -5.68 9.56
CA LEU A 114 6.50 -5.73 11.00
C LEU A 114 6.60 -4.34 11.64
N PHE A 115 7.66 -3.59 11.33
CA PHE A 115 7.85 -2.24 11.85
C PHE A 115 6.66 -1.34 11.47
N MET A 116 6.30 -1.31 10.19
CA MET A 116 5.18 -0.48 9.72
C MET A 116 3.84 -0.92 10.30
N THR A 117 3.60 -2.22 10.38
CA THR A 117 2.38 -2.76 10.99
C THR A 117 2.27 -2.31 12.45
N HIS A 118 3.32 -2.49 13.26
CA HIS A 118 3.31 -2.09 14.66
C HIS A 118 3.17 -0.57 14.82
N LEU A 119 3.90 0.23 14.03
CA LEU A 119 3.78 1.68 14.06
C LEU A 119 2.34 2.14 13.81
N LEU A 120 1.69 1.60 12.77
CA LEU A 120 0.32 1.97 12.43
C LEU A 120 -0.68 1.49 13.49
N GLU A 121 -0.56 0.24 13.97
CA GLU A 121 -1.44 -0.31 15.00
C GLU A 121 -1.31 0.45 16.32
N GLU A 122 -0.09 0.81 16.73
CA GLU A 122 0.15 1.61 17.94
C GLU A 122 -0.33 3.05 17.78
N THR A 123 -0.09 3.67 16.63
CA THR A 123 -0.50 5.05 16.37
C THR A 123 -2.02 5.18 16.34
N PHE A 124 -2.71 4.29 15.64
CA PHE A 124 -4.16 4.40 15.40
C PHE A 124 -5.00 3.53 16.34
N GLN A 125 -4.38 2.73 17.23
CA GLN A 125 -5.04 1.84 18.19
C GLN A 125 -6.08 0.93 17.52
N THR A 126 -5.76 0.43 16.33
CA THR A 126 -6.60 -0.49 15.55
C THR A 126 -5.75 -1.47 14.78
N LYS A 127 -6.30 -2.63 14.42
CA LYS A 127 -5.61 -3.62 13.60
C LYS A 127 -5.51 -3.16 12.16
N MET A 128 -4.34 -3.39 11.54
CA MET A 128 -4.16 -3.18 10.11
C MET A 128 -4.74 -4.36 9.35
N LEU A 129 -5.76 -4.08 8.52
CA LEU A 129 -6.46 -5.10 7.76
C LEU A 129 -6.24 -4.98 6.26
N SER A 130 -5.95 -3.77 5.77
CA SER A 130 -5.77 -3.48 4.35
C SER A 130 -4.34 -3.02 4.03
N HIS A 131 -3.91 -3.33 2.82
CA HIS A 131 -2.55 -3.07 2.35
C HIS A 131 -2.54 -2.68 0.87
N ARG A 132 -1.50 -1.94 0.49
CA ARG A 132 -1.02 -1.78 -0.88
C ARG A 132 0.49 -1.66 -0.90
N ALA A 133 1.14 -2.47 -1.73
CA ALA A 133 2.59 -2.43 -1.91
C ALA A 133 3.05 -1.12 -2.56
N GLY A 134 4.11 -0.54 -2.05
CA GLY A 134 4.76 0.61 -2.64
C GLY A 134 5.17 0.33 -4.09
N ARG A 135 4.91 1.30 -4.99
CA ARG A 135 5.14 1.16 -6.42
C ARG A 135 4.44 -0.06 -7.05
N TRP A 136 3.36 -0.56 -6.44
CA TRP A 136 2.60 -1.73 -6.93
C TRP A 136 3.40 -3.03 -6.99
N ALA A 137 4.52 -3.14 -6.29
CA ALA A 137 5.38 -4.33 -6.37
C ALA A 137 5.03 -5.35 -5.28
N PHE A 138 4.31 -6.37 -5.68
CA PHE A 138 3.78 -7.40 -4.81
C PHE A 138 4.11 -8.79 -5.36
N ASP A 139 4.59 -9.69 -4.51
CA ASP A 139 4.92 -11.06 -4.87
C ASP A 139 4.36 -12.06 -3.85
N ARG A 140 4.57 -13.35 -4.12
CA ARG A 140 4.11 -14.44 -3.27
C ARG A 140 4.67 -14.35 -1.84
N ARG A 141 5.93 -13.93 -1.67
CA ARG A 141 6.57 -13.84 -0.37
C ARG A 141 5.90 -12.77 0.47
N TYR A 142 5.65 -11.62 -0.14
CA TYR A 142 4.97 -10.50 0.52
C TYR A 142 3.53 -10.87 0.88
N ALA A 143 2.81 -11.52 -0.03
CA ALA A 143 1.44 -11.98 0.22
C ALA A 143 1.36 -12.95 1.40
N ASN A 144 2.26 -13.94 1.46
CA ASN A 144 2.30 -14.89 2.56
C ASN A 144 2.65 -14.23 3.90
N LEU A 145 3.52 -13.24 3.89
CA LEU A 145 3.83 -12.44 5.08
C LEU A 145 2.62 -11.66 5.57
N LEU A 146 1.86 -11.03 4.67
CA LEU A 146 0.63 -10.31 5.04
C LEU A 146 -0.42 -11.27 5.65
N ILE A 147 -0.57 -12.46 5.08
CA ILE A 147 -1.46 -13.50 5.63
C ILE A 147 -1.05 -13.89 7.05
N GLU A 148 0.24 -14.12 7.27
CA GLU A 148 0.78 -14.45 8.59
C GLU A 148 0.50 -13.35 9.62
N LEU A 149 0.57 -12.09 9.20
CA LEU A 149 0.32 -10.92 10.05
C LEU A 149 -1.17 -10.59 10.22
N GLY A 150 -2.06 -11.31 9.55
CA GLY A 150 -3.50 -11.17 9.71
C GLY A 150 -4.16 -10.10 8.84
N TYR A 151 -3.47 -9.60 7.80
CA TYR A 151 -4.10 -8.75 6.79
C TYR A 151 -5.19 -9.51 6.05
N GLN A 152 -6.26 -8.81 5.69
CA GLN A 152 -7.43 -9.39 5.05
C GLN A 152 -7.61 -8.95 3.61
N VAL A 153 -7.10 -7.75 3.26
CA VAL A 153 -7.26 -7.15 1.92
C VAL A 153 -5.92 -6.63 1.42
N ASP A 154 -5.60 -6.96 0.18
CA ASP A 154 -4.56 -6.29 -0.60
C ASP A 154 -5.16 -5.56 -1.81
N CYS A 155 -4.57 -4.44 -2.18
CA CYS A 155 -5.00 -3.60 -3.29
C CYS A 155 -3.84 -3.29 -4.25
N SER A 156 -2.86 -4.19 -4.36
CA SER A 156 -1.64 -3.93 -5.13
C SER A 156 -1.76 -4.27 -6.62
N VAL A 157 -2.65 -5.18 -6.99
CA VAL A 157 -2.76 -5.64 -8.37
C VAL A 157 -3.32 -4.54 -9.28
N THR A 158 -2.57 -4.24 -10.35
CA THR A 158 -2.99 -3.35 -11.44
C THR A 158 -3.17 -4.19 -12.71
N PRO A 159 -4.34 -4.79 -12.94
CA PRO A 159 -4.54 -5.73 -14.04
C PRO A 159 -4.14 -5.14 -15.39
N ARG A 160 -3.58 -5.98 -16.27
CA ARG A 160 -3.10 -5.62 -17.62
C ARG A 160 -1.85 -4.74 -17.67
N VAL A 161 -1.31 -4.30 -16.53
CA VAL A 161 -0.09 -3.49 -16.46
C VAL A 161 1.14 -4.37 -16.23
N ASN A 162 2.24 -4.02 -16.87
CA ASN A 162 3.53 -4.66 -16.67
C ASN A 162 4.55 -3.63 -16.14
N TRP A 163 4.95 -3.78 -14.88
CA TRP A 163 5.91 -2.87 -14.23
C TRP A 163 7.38 -3.32 -14.33
N ARG A 164 7.70 -4.41 -15.02
CA ARG A 164 9.08 -4.92 -15.15
C ARG A 164 10.06 -3.91 -15.74
N ASN A 165 9.58 -3.00 -16.60
CA ASN A 165 10.41 -1.96 -17.19
C ASN A 165 10.63 -0.76 -16.25
N ALA A 166 9.84 -0.62 -15.20
CA ALA A 166 10.04 0.38 -14.15
C ALA A 166 11.08 -0.16 -13.16
N LYS A 167 12.34 0.25 -13.32
CA LYS A 167 13.42 -0.25 -12.46
C LYS A 167 13.32 0.29 -11.04
N GLY A 168 13.67 -0.56 -10.09
CA GLY A 168 14.04 -0.25 -8.73
C GLY A 168 15.56 -0.24 -8.60
N ALA A 169 16.13 -1.26 -7.93
CA ALA A 169 17.58 -1.43 -7.91
C ALA A 169 18.15 -1.52 -9.33
N PRO A 170 19.38 -0.98 -9.60
CA PRO A 170 19.99 -1.01 -10.93
C PRO A 170 20.12 -2.40 -11.55
N GLN A 171 20.34 -3.41 -10.72
CA GLN A 171 20.43 -4.82 -11.12
C GLN A 171 19.13 -5.59 -10.90
N GLY A 172 18.08 -4.90 -10.46
CA GLY A 172 16.78 -5.52 -10.17
C GLY A 172 16.00 -5.89 -11.42
N HIS A 173 14.94 -6.68 -11.22
CA HIS A 173 14.07 -7.17 -12.29
C HIS A 173 12.90 -6.23 -12.60
N GLY A 174 12.82 -5.07 -11.89
CA GLY A 174 11.70 -4.14 -11.98
C GLY A 174 10.50 -4.62 -11.14
N GLY A 175 9.37 -3.96 -11.31
CA GLY A 175 8.14 -4.28 -10.58
C GLY A 175 7.41 -5.52 -11.09
N THR A 176 6.26 -5.80 -10.52
CA THR A 176 5.46 -6.99 -10.83
C THR A 176 4.76 -6.85 -12.19
N ASN A 177 4.64 -7.97 -12.90
CA ASN A 177 3.87 -8.04 -14.14
C ASN A 177 2.45 -8.57 -13.85
N TYR A 178 1.46 -7.70 -13.96
CA TYR A 178 0.05 -8.02 -13.70
C TYR A 178 -0.79 -8.29 -14.95
N GLN A 179 -0.16 -8.50 -16.13
CA GLN A 179 -0.90 -8.61 -17.39
C GLN A 179 -1.94 -9.75 -17.41
N HIS A 180 -1.71 -10.80 -16.63
CA HIS A 180 -2.54 -12.00 -16.60
C HIS A 180 -3.27 -12.21 -15.27
N PHE A 181 -3.25 -11.21 -14.38
CA PHE A 181 -3.98 -11.27 -13.13
C PHE A 181 -5.47 -11.00 -13.34
N PRO A 182 -6.34 -11.54 -12.46
CA PRO A 182 -7.77 -11.23 -12.50
C PRO A 182 -8.04 -9.71 -12.39
N ASP A 183 -9.07 -9.24 -13.05
CA ASP A 183 -9.55 -7.85 -12.99
C ASP A 183 -10.77 -7.67 -12.06
N HIS A 184 -11.05 -8.65 -11.23
CA HIS A 184 -12.11 -8.67 -10.22
C HIS A 184 -11.54 -9.17 -8.89
N ALA A 185 -12.21 -8.88 -7.78
CA ALA A 185 -11.77 -9.28 -6.46
C ALA A 185 -11.76 -10.82 -6.32
N TYR A 186 -10.67 -11.35 -5.76
CA TYR A 186 -10.49 -12.79 -5.56
C TYR A 186 -9.63 -13.06 -4.32
N PHE A 187 -9.89 -14.17 -3.62
CA PHE A 187 -8.94 -14.67 -2.62
C PHE A 187 -7.74 -15.27 -3.33
N ILE A 188 -6.53 -14.89 -2.92
CA ILE A 188 -5.31 -15.31 -3.61
C ILE A 188 -4.97 -16.78 -3.33
N ASP A 189 -4.25 -17.40 -4.25
CA ASP A 189 -3.55 -18.67 -4.02
C ASP A 189 -2.17 -18.37 -3.42
N THR A 190 -1.80 -19.08 -2.34
CA THR A 190 -0.53 -18.86 -1.62
C THR A 190 0.71 -19.30 -2.39
N GLU A 191 0.55 -20.14 -3.42
CA GLU A 191 1.63 -20.58 -4.31
C GLU A 191 1.74 -19.74 -5.58
N ASP A 192 0.60 -19.19 -6.04
CA ASP A 192 0.55 -18.36 -7.26
C ASP A 192 -0.48 -17.24 -7.09
N ILE A 193 -0.03 -16.07 -6.66
CA ILE A 193 -0.90 -14.91 -6.41
C ILE A 193 -1.66 -14.39 -7.64
N SER A 194 -1.31 -14.85 -8.84
CA SER A 194 -2.04 -14.54 -10.08
C SER A 194 -3.33 -15.36 -10.24
N ARG A 195 -3.63 -16.26 -9.31
CA ARG A 195 -4.77 -17.18 -9.39
C ARG A 195 -5.68 -17.06 -8.18
N PRO A 196 -6.99 -17.25 -8.40
CA PRO A 196 -7.91 -17.44 -7.28
C PRO A 196 -7.58 -18.70 -6.47
N GLY A 197 -7.58 -18.57 -5.14
CA GLY A 197 -7.28 -19.63 -4.18
C GLY A 197 -8.21 -19.60 -2.97
N LYS A 198 -7.70 -20.08 -1.84
CA LYS A 198 -8.46 -20.22 -0.59
C LYS A 198 -7.79 -19.56 0.62
N SER A 199 -6.82 -18.67 0.37
CA SER A 199 -6.20 -17.92 1.46
C SER A 199 -7.20 -16.96 2.12
N PRO A 200 -6.91 -16.45 3.32
CA PRO A 200 -7.74 -15.43 3.95
C PRO A 200 -7.52 -14.03 3.35
N LEU A 201 -6.55 -13.84 2.46
CA LEU A 201 -6.23 -12.54 1.86
C LEU A 201 -7.01 -12.34 0.57
N LEU A 202 -7.87 -11.33 0.56
CA LEU A 202 -8.64 -10.89 -0.60
C LEU A 202 -7.82 -9.86 -1.38
N GLU A 203 -7.49 -10.15 -2.62
CA GLU A 203 -7.02 -9.14 -3.56
C GLU A 203 -8.22 -8.36 -4.13
N VAL A 204 -8.12 -7.04 -4.05
CA VAL A 204 -9.06 -6.09 -4.66
C VAL A 204 -8.32 -5.27 -5.72
N PRO A 205 -8.26 -5.76 -6.96
CA PRO A 205 -7.48 -5.13 -8.00
C PRO A 205 -7.95 -3.71 -8.33
N MET A 206 -7.01 -2.87 -8.74
CA MET A 206 -7.33 -1.55 -9.25
C MET A 206 -8.15 -1.64 -10.55
N SER A 207 -9.14 -0.77 -10.68
CA SER A 207 -9.92 -0.65 -11.91
C SER A 207 -9.10 0.03 -13.00
N ILE A 208 -8.59 -0.74 -13.96
CA ILE A 208 -7.80 -0.24 -15.09
C ILE A 208 -8.66 -0.28 -16.35
N GLN A 209 -8.86 0.88 -16.98
CA GLN A 209 -9.55 0.98 -18.26
C GLN A 209 -8.65 1.64 -19.30
N TYR A 210 -8.53 1.02 -20.46
CA TYR A 210 -7.90 1.66 -21.60
C TYR A 210 -8.90 2.57 -22.31
N LYS A 211 -8.44 3.78 -22.61
CA LYS A 211 -9.19 4.67 -23.50
C LYS A 211 -8.96 4.18 -24.93
N HIS A 212 -10.02 3.75 -25.60
CA HIS A 212 -10.02 3.42 -27.03
C HIS A 212 -9.96 4.68 -27.87
#